data_1c10bba623fafa13daf4e799c204548f
#
_entry.id   1c10bba623fafa13daf4e799c204548f
#
_cell.length_a   1.000
_cell.length_b   1.000
_cell.length_c   1.000
_cell.angle_alpha   90.00
_cell.angle_beta   90.00
_cell.angle_gamma   90.00
#
_symmetry.space_group_name_H-M   'P 1'
#
loop_
_entity.id
_entity.type
_entity.pdbx_description
1 polymer ?
#
loop_
_entity_poly.entity_id
_entity_poly.type
_entity_poly.pdbx_seq_one_letter_code
_entity_poly.pdbx_strand_id
1 'polypeptide(L)'
;MKKEINKFLYFYRFLATENCMFNDILNYILGLGAAIFLPIIMIILGLCVKMKLKKAIMAGLTLGIAFTGMNVVLGFMFSSISPAAQALVERTGLELTAIDVGWSPIAAIAWAWPFALFMFPLQIGINLVMLALKLTNCLNVDLWNVWGKILTATLVAYITGNIAFGFIAGAIQIILELISGDLIQKRCYEATKIPGVTCTHPMFLQGPILFLINRILDFIPGINKVNIDANELKKRIGIFGENSVMGFIVGGLIAFLGGYAIKEILITAMSVATAMILFPMVAKLFMQALAPIADAAGAFMKSKFKGRDFYVGLDWPFMAGCSEVWVIAIVLVPIELILAVVLSQLGLNTLIPLASIINVVLTPPAMIIARKNLVRMFLISIIATPSYLIAATQFAPQITKMAADTNTLHAEAGQFISWMQVEAPEFRWSIVHAFNGDLTGIIGIIIFAILFGWYFL
;
A
#
# COMPACT_ATOMS: atom_id res chain seq x y z
N MET A 1 30.16 43.79 -16.19
CA MET A 1 28.81 43.25 -16.46
C MET A 1 28.83 41.95 -17.28
N LYS A 2 29.39 41.90 -18.51
CA LYS A 2 29.48 40.68 -19.34
C LYS A 2 30.24 39.49 -18.65
N LYS A 3 31.30 39.79 -17.88
CA LYS A 3 32.11 38.76 -17.18
C LYS A 3 31.38 38.11 -15.99
N GLU A 4 30.51 38.83 -15.30
CA GLU A 4 29.69 38.34 -14.21
C GLU A 4 28.48 37.55 -14.70
N ILE A 5 27.88 37.96 -15.81
CA ILE A 5 26.81 37.23 -16.48
C ILE A 5 27.31 35.86 -17.00
N ASN A 6 28.51 35.81 -17.56
CA ASN A 6 29.12 34.56 -18.02
C ASN A 6 29.47 33.62 -16.83
N LYS A 7 29.90 34.12 -15.68
CA LYS A 7 30.13 33.32 -14.48
C LYS A 7 28.81 32.74 -13.93
N PHE A 8 27.76 33.56 -13.94
CA PHE A 8 26.42 33.10 -13.48
C PHE A 8 25.83 32.06 -14.44
N LEU A 9 25.99 32.21 -15.74
CA LEU A 9 25.57 31.25 -16.75
C LEU A 9 26.39 29.92 -16.67
N TYR A 10 27.69 30.03 -16.36
CA TYR A 10 28.54 28.85 -16.15
C TYR A 10 28.16 28.09 -14.89
N PHE A 11 27.89 28.81 -13.82
CA PHE A 11 27.42 28.23 -12.55
C PHE A 11 26.02 27.60 -12.69
N TYR A 12 25.12 28.24 -13.44
CA TYR A 12 23.79 27.70 -13.74
C TYR A 12 23.83 26.45 -14.63
N ARG A 13 24.72 26.42 -15.61
CA ARG A 13 24.98 25.24 -16.46
C ARG A 13 25.62 24.12 -15.66
N PHE A 14 26.54 24.41 -14.75
CA PHE A 14 27.17 23.45 -13.86
C PHE A 14 26.12 22.80 -12.92
N LEU A 15 25.29 23.60 -12.27
CA LEU A 15 24.18 23.11 -11.45
C LEU A 15 23.14 22.31 -12.26
N ALA A 16 22.86 22.69 -13.48
CA ALA A 16 21.94 21.95 -14.34
C ALA A 16 22.52 20.59 -14.79
N THR A 17 23.83 20.51 -15.06
CA THR A 17 24.50 19.24 -15.41
C THR A 17 24.66 18.31 -14.20
N GLU A 18 24.99 18.83 -13.01
CA GLU A 18 25.04 18.02 -11.79
C GLU A 18 23.64 17.50 -11.37
N ASN A 19 22.61 18.32 -11.53
CA ASN A 19 21.22 17.89 -11.32
C ASN A 19 20.82 16.78 -12.30
N CYS A 20 21.24 16.85 -13.56
CA CYS A 20 20.96 15.82 -14.55
C CYS A 20 21.63 14.49 -14.17
N MET A 21 22.91 14.50 -13.85
CA MET A 21 23.68 13.32 -13.43
C MET A 21 23.15 12.71 -12.10
N PHE A 22 22.79 13.56 -11.13
CA PHE A 22 22.20 13.11 -9.87
C PHE A 22 20.82 12.47 -10.11
N ASN A 23 20.00 13.06 -10.96
CA ASN A 23 18.69 12.51 -11.35
C ASN A 23 18.85 11.17 -12.09
N ASP A 24 19.82 11.07 -13.00
CA ASP A 24 20.08 9.82 -13.73
C ASP A 24 20.52 8.69 -12.79
N ILE A 25 21.44 8.97 -11.85
CA ILE A 25 21.88 8.00 -10.84
C ILE A 25 20.70 7.58 -9.95
N LEU A 26 19.90 8.53 -9.49
CA LEU A 26 18.78 8.24 -8.61
C LEU A 26 17.66 7.48 -9.35
N ASN A 27 17.35 7.87 -10.59
CA ASN A 27 16.43 7.13 -11.44
C ASN A 27 16.91 5.71 -11.73
N TYR A 28 18.22 5.53 -11.95
CA TYR A 28 18.81 4.21 -12.09
C TYR A 28 18.63 3.38 -10.81
N ILE A 29 18.94 3.95 -9.64
CA ILE A 29 18.79 3.28 -8.34
C ILE A 29 17.31 2.91 -8.08
N LEU A 30 16.40 3.84 -8.36
CA LEU A 30 14.96 3.59 -8.21
C LEU A 30 14.45 2.57 -9.24
N GLY A 31 14.97 2.62 -10.46
CA GLY A 31 14.68 1.63 -11.51
C GLY A 31 15.10 0.20 -11.17
N LEU A 32 16.02 0.02 -10.20
CA LEU A 32 16.37 -1.31 -9.69
C LEU A 32 15.21 -2.00 -8.93
N GLY A 33 14.20 -1.23 -8.51
CA GLY A 33 13.02 -1.73 -7.81
C GLY A 33 13.26 -2.06 -6.33
N ALA A 34 12.17 -2.29 -5.61
CA ALA A 34 12.19 -2.57 -4.17
C ALA A 34 13.05 -3.79 -3.80
N ALA A 35 13.07 -4.80 -4.66
CA ALA A 35 13.81 -6.05 -4.46
C ALA A 35 15.35 -5.87 -4.40
N ILE A 36 15.89 -4.77 -4.92
CA ILE A 36 17.31 -4.45 -4.88
C ILE A 36 17.58 -3.24 -3.99
N PHE A 37 16.76 -2.21 -4.11
CA PHE A 37 16.91 -0.96 -3.37
C PHE A 37 16.79 -1.15 -1.85
N LEU A 38 15.71 -1.80 -1.36
CA LEU A 38 15.51 -2.02 0.07
C LEU A 38 16.60 -2.90 0.72
N PRO A 39 17.05 -4.00 0.13
CA PRO A 39 18.22 -4.74 0.61
C PRO A 39 19.45 -3.89 0.82
N ILE A 40 19.79 -3.00 -0.12
CA ILE A 40 20.94 -2.12 0.00
C ILE A 40 20.77 -1.18 1.21
N ILE A 41 19.62 -0.55 1.34
CA ILE A 41 19.30 0.32 2.50
C ILE A 41 19.40 -0.48 3.81
N MET A 42 18.89 -1.71 3.84
CA MET A 42 18.91 -2.55 5.04
C MET A 42 20.32 -3.05 5.40
N ILE A 43 21.19 -3.30 4.41
CA ILE A 43 22.62 -3.59 4.65
C ILE A 43 23.28 -2.37 5.27
N ILE A 44 23.09 -1.18 4.71
CA ILE A 44 23.64 0.08 5.22
C ILE A 44 23.14 0.32 6.65
N LEU A 45 21.85 0.18 6.90
CA LEU A 45 21.26 0.30 8.24
C LEU A 45 21.90 -0.70 9.22
N GLY A 46 22.00 -1.97 8.81
CA GLY A 46 22.65 -3.01 9.62
C GLY A 46 24.07 -2.64 10.02
N LEU A 47 24.85 -2.10 9.08
CA LEU A 47 26.23 -1.62 9.36
C LEU A 47 26.24 -0.39 10.29
N CYS A 48 25.34 0.56 10.08
CA CYS A 48 25.19 1.75 10.94
C CYS A 48 24.88 1.36 12.39
N VAL A 49 24.06 0.31 12.60
CA VAL A 49 23.75 -0.22 13.94
C VAL A 49 24.77 -1.29 14.43
N LYS A 50 25.96 -1.32 13.81
CA LYS A 50 27.10 -2.16 14.20
C LYS A 50 26.91 -3.68 14.03
N MET A 51 26.06 -4.12 13.11
CA MET A 51 26.01 -5.52 12.72
C MET A 51 27.35 -5.96 12.07
N LYS A 52 27.70 -7.23 12.23
CA LYS A 52 28.81 -7.82 11.48
C LYS A 52 28.46 -7.82 9.98
N LEU A 53 29.41 -7.41 9.11
CA LEU A 53 29.22 -7.28 7.66
C LEU A 53 28.55 -8.52 7.02
N LYS A 54 29.04 -9.73 7.35
CA LYS A 54 28.45 -10.98 6.85
C LYS A 54 26.96 -11.11 7.21
N LYS A 55 26.60 -10.76 8.45
CA LYS A 55 25.19 -10.84 8.89
C LYS A 55 24.31 -9.80 8.18
N ALA A 56 24.80 -8.57 8.02
CA ALA A 56 24.09 -7.50 7.32
C ALA A 56 23.85 -7.86 5.85
N ILE A 57 24.88 -8.36 5.14
CA ILE A 57 24.77 -8.80 3.74
C ILE A 57 23.76 -9.95 3.61
N MET A 58 23.87 -10.98 4.47
CA MET A 58 22.93 -12.11 4.41
C MET A 58 21.49 -11.68 4.67
N ALA A 59 21.25 -10.80 5.64
CA ALA A 59 19.92 -10.27 5.92
C ALA A 59 19.38 -9.47 4.73
N GLY A 60 20.18 -8.55 4.17
CA GLY A 60 19.80 -7.79 2.98
C GLY A 60 19.50 -8.67 1.78
N LEU A 61 20.39 -9.63 1.47
CA LEU A 61 20.19 -10.56 0.35
C LEU A 61 18.91 -11.40 0.53
N THR A 62 18.68 -11.93 1.74
CA THR A 62 17.45 -12.67 2.05
C THR A 62 16.21 -11.79 1.89
N LEU A 63 16.30 -10.50 2.25
CA LEU A 63 15.21 -9.54 2.02
C LEU A 63 14.91 -9.36 0.53
N GLY A 64 15.93 -9.19 -0.31
CA GLY A 64 15.76 -9.09 -1.76
C GLY A 64 15.13 -10.33 -2.37
N ILE A 65 15.56 -11.51 -1.92
CA ILE A 65 14.95 -12.79 -2.33
C ILE A 65 13.49 -12.84 -1.89
N ALA A 66 13.15 -12.37 -0.69
CA ALA A 66 11.78 -12.33 -0.19
C ALA A 66 10.89 -11.39 -1.03
N PHE A 67 11.36 -10.18 -1.38
CA PHE A 67 10.63 -9.25 -2.26
C PHE A 67 10.46 -9.83 -3.66
N THR A 68 11.51 -10.39 -4.26
CA THR A 68 11.43 -11.00 -5.59
C THR A 68 10.47 -12.19 -5.60
N GLY A 69 10.58 -13.07 -4.60
CA GLY A 69 9.67 -14.22 -4.46
C GLY A 69 8.22 -13.79 -4.28
N MET A 70 7.97 -12.75 -3.46
CA MET A 70 6.61 -12.20 -3.27
C MET A 70 6.04 -11.65 -4.59
N ASN A 71 6.84 -10.87 -5.33
CA ASN A 71 6.42 -10.33 -6.63
C ASN A 71 6.10 -11.44 -7.65
N VAL A 72 6.87 -12.53 -7.65
CA VAL A 72 6.59 -13.69 -8.51
C VAL A 72 5.24 -14.32 -8.15
N VAL A 73 4.97 -14.54 -6.87
CA VAL A 73 3.71 -15.15 -6.43
C VAL A 73 2.53 -14.20 -6.68
N LEU A 74 2.68 -12.90 -6.43
CA LEU A 74 1.67 -11.88 -6.75
C LEU A 74 1.37 -11.84 -8.25
N GLY A 75 2.41 -11.76 -9.09
CA GLY A 75 2.26 -11.75 -10.53
C GLY A 75 1.57 -13.01 -11.06
N PHE A 76 1.94 -14.17 -10.54
CA PHE A 76 1.28 -15.43 -10.86
C PHE A 76 -0.20 -15.43 -10.48
N MET A 77 -0.55 -14.95 -9.29
CA MET A 77 -1.93 -14.87 -8.84
C MET A 77 -2.74 -13.87 -9.67
N PHE A 78 -2.22 -12.67 -9.90
CA PHE A 78 -2.91 -11.65 -10.73
C PHE A 78 -3.13 -12.14 -12.16
N SER A 79 -2.11 -12.72 -12.80
CA SER A 79 -2.26 -13.26 -14.16
C SER A 79 -3.27 -14.41 -14.25
N SER A 80 -3.52 -15.12 -13.15
CA SER A 80 -4.50 -16.21 -13.10
C SER A 80 -5.94 -15.72 -12.87
N ILE A 81 -6.13 -14.66 -12.10
CA ILE A 81 -7.48 -14.18 -11.70
C ILE A 81 -7.98 -13.05 -12.61
N SER A 82 -7.13 -12.09 -12.99
CA SER A 82 -7.56 -10.90 -13.73
C SER A 82 -8.31 -11.20 -15.02
N PRO A 83 -7.89 -12.18 -15.86
CA PRO A 83 -8.66 -12.51 -17.07
C PRO A 83 -10.06 -13.06 -16.77
N ALA A 84 -10.20 -13.86 -15.71
CA ALA A 84 -11.51 -14.40 -15.32
C ALA A 84 -12.42 -13.31 -14.73
N ALA A 85 -11.85 -12.38 -13.98
CA ALA A 85 -12.55 -11.20 -13.45
C ALA A 85 -12.99 -10.28 -14.60
N GLN A 86 -12.13 -10.04 -15.60
CA GLN A 86 -12.47 -9.27 -16.78
C GLN A 86 -13.62 -9.91 -17.56
N ALA A 87 -13.57 -11.22 -17.81
CA ALA A 87 -14.64 -11.95 -18.49
C ALA A 87 -15.97 -11.84 -17.72
N LEU A 88 -15.94 -11.82 -16.39
CA LEU A 88 -17.13 -11.59 -15.58
C LEU A 88 -17.69 -10.17 -15.77
N VAL A 89 -16.84 -9.14 -15.81
CA VAL A 89 -17.25 -7.75 -16.06
C VAL A 89 -17.86 -7.61 -17.46
N GLU A 90 -17.22 -8.16 -18.49
CA GLU A 90 -17.71 -8.14 -19.88
C GLU A 90 -19.10 -8.79 -20.00
N ARG A 91 -19.35 -9.87 -19.27
CA ARG A 91 -20.67 -10.52 -19.22
C ARG A 91 -21.78 -9.68 -18.56
N THR A 92 -21.42 -8.70 -17.75
CA THR A 92 -22.41 -7.78 -17.14
C THR A 92 -22.90 -6.71 -18.12
N GLY A 93 -22.24 -6.54 -19.27
CA GLY A 93 -22.58 -5.55 -20.29
C GLY A 93 -22.38 -4.10 -19.87
N LEU A 94 -21.57 -3.84 -18.85
CA LEU A 94 -21.30 -2.50 -18.35
C LEU A 94 -20.11 -1.88 -19.08
N GLU A 95 -20.32 -0.69 -19.63
CA GLU A 95 -19.27 0.16 -20.17
C GLU A 95 -18.71 1.06 -19.07
N LEU A 96 -17.56 0.71 -18.52
CA LEU A 96 -16.85 1.50 -17.53
C LEU A 96 -15.68 2.20 -18.22
N THR A 97 -15.58 3.53 -18.07
CA THR A 97 -14.62 4.38 -18.82
C THR A 97 -13.25 4.49 -18.17
N ALA A 98 -13.09 4.08 -16.91
CA ALA A 98 -11.81 4.10 -16.20
C ALA A 98 -11.27 2.69 -16.02
N ILE A 99 -9.99 2.50 -16.36
CA ILE A 99 -9.28 1.23 -16.28
C ILE A 99 -8.36 1.24 -15.06
N ASP A 100 -8.46 0.19 -14.24
CA ASP A 100 -7.53 -0.08 -13.16
C ASP A 100 -6.23 -0.67 -13.73
N VAL A 101 -5.16 0.12 -13.71
CA VAL A 101 -3.85 -0.31 -14.23
C VAL A 101 -2.93 -0.92 -13.18
N GLY A 102 -3.37 -0.96 -11.92
CA GLY A 102 -2.57 -1.47 -10.80
C GLY A 102 -1.54 -0.47 -10.26
N TRP A 103 -0.90 -0.86 -9.16
CA TRP A 103 0.01 0.01 -8.43
C TRP A 103 1.29 0.36 -9.20
N SER A 104 1.84 -0.57 -10.00
CA SER A 104 3.15 -0.38 -10.63
C SER A 104 3.16 0.75 -11.68
N PRO A 105 2.20 0.85 -12.63
CA PRO A 105 2.09 2.01 -13.50
C PRO A 105 1.82 3.30 -12.73
N ILE A 106 1.00 3.27 -11.68
CA ILE A 106 0.73 4.46 -10.85
C ILE A 106 1.98 4.94 -10.12
N ALA A 107 2.79 4.03 -9.58
CA ALA A 107 4.08 4.37 -9.00
C ALA A 107 5.01 5.00 -10.04
N ALA A 108 5.06 4.46 -11.28
CA ALA A 108 5.86 5.03 -12.35
C ALA A 108 5.40 6.45 -12.72
N ILE A 109 4.09 6.70 -12.81
CA ILE A 109 3.51 8.03 -13.03
C ILE A 109 3.91 8.99 -11.89
N ALA A 110 3.81 8.56 -10.64
CA ALA A 110 4.20 9.38 -9.49
C ALA A 110 5.70 9.73 -9.53
N TRP A 111 6.59 8.75 -9.77
CA TRP A 111 8.03 8.95 -9.87
C TRP A 111 8.44 9.85 -11.05
N ALA A 112 7.70 9.85 -12.13
CA ALA A 112 7.96 10.70 -13.28
C ALA A 112 7.62 12.19 -13.04
N TRP A 113 6.98 12.55 -11.91
CA TRP A 113 6.75 13.94 -11.55
C TRP A 113 8.09 14.67 -11.33
N PRO A 114 8.34 15.82 -11.99
CA PRO A 114 9.66 16.48 -11.95
C PRO A 114 10.19 16.83 -10.55
N PHE A 115 9.31 16.92 -9.56
CA PHE A 115 9.64 17.26 -8.18
C PHE A 115 9.65 16.05 -7.23
N ALA A 116 9.43 14.84 -7.75
CA ALA A 116 9.32 13.60 -6.98
C ALA A 116 10.50 13.38 -6.03
N LEU A 117 11.71 13.66 -6.50
CA LEU A 117 12.96 13.40 -5.76
C LEU A 117 13.08 14.21 -4.47
N PHE A 118 12.47 15.40 -4.39
CA PHE A 118 12.50 16.21 -3.17
C PHE A 118 11.69 15.60 -2.02
N MET A 119 10.84 14.63 -2.30
CA MET A 119 10.09 13.93 -1.25
C MET A 119 10.99 13.06 -0.36
N PHE A 120 12.12 12.55 -0.87
CA PHE A 120 13.08 11.78 -0.05
C PHE A 120 13.68 12.58 1.10
N PRO A 121 14.38 13.72 0.84
CA PRO A 121 14.92 14.52 1.94
C PRO A 121 13.82 15.04 2.86
N LEU A 122 12.62 15.30 2.34
CA LEU A 122 11.47 15.70 3.16
C LEU A 122 11.07 14.58 4.12
N GLN A 123 10.90 13.34 3.64
CA GLN A 123 10.54 12.19 4.48
C GLN A 123 11.62 11.90 5.53
N ILE A 124 12.88 11.85 5.12
CA ILE A 124 13.99 11.60 6.04
C ILE A 124 14.10 12.71 7.08
N GLY A 125 14.03 13.97 6.65
CA GLY A 125 14.10 15.13 7.54
C GLY A 125 12.98 15.13 8.59
N ILE A 126 11.73 14.96 8.18
CA ILE A 126 10.58 14.87 9.09
C ILE A 126 10.76 13.72 10.10
N ASN A 127 11.16 12.53 9.63
CA ASN A 127 11.34 11.38 10.52
C ASN A 127 12.44 11.63 11.55
N LEU A 128 13.60 12.19 11.16
CA LEU A 128 14.69 12.52 12.07
C LEU A 128 14.27 13.59 13.09
N VAL A 129 13.56 14.62 12.66
CA VAL A 129 13.04 15.67 13.55
C VAL A 129 12.04 15.08 14.56
N MET A 130 11.08 14.28 14.11
CA MET A 130 10.09 13.65 14.99
C MET A 130 10.74 12.68 15.99
N LEU A 131 11.76 11.92 15.56
CA LEU A 131 12.55 11.06 16.45
C LEU A 131 13.31 11.90 17.51
N ALA A 132 13.96 13.01 17.10
CA ALA A 132 14.69 13.89 18.00
C ALA A 132 13.77 14.58 19.03
N LEU A 133 12.60 15.03 18.58
CA LEU A 133 11.57 15.65 19.43
C LEU A 133 10.75 14.64 20.25
N LYS A 134 11.02 13.33 20.09
CA LYS A 134 10.28 12.25 20.77
C LYS A 134 8.80 12.17 20.41
N LEU A 135 8.43 12.61 19.21
CA LEU A 135 7.07 12.56 18.68
C LEU A 135 6.75 11.22 18.02
N THR A 136 7.75 10.41 17.69
CA THR A 136 7.61 9.04 17.20
C THR A 136 8.74 8.16 17.73
N ASN A 137 8.50 6.86 17.84
CA ASN A 137 9.52 5.83 18.09
C ASN A 137 9.87 5.06 16.81
N CYS A 138 9.26 5.41 15.70
CA CYS A 138 9.41 4.72 14.43
C CYS A 138 10.56 5.32 13.60
N LEU A 139 11.59 4.51 13.31
CA LEU A 139 12.58 4.82 12.29
C LEU A 139 12.08 4.26 10.95
N ASN A 140 11.53 5.11 10.11
CA ASN A 140 11.03 4.72 8.80
C ASN A 140 12.19 4.50 7.83
N VAL A 141 12.42 3.25 7.43
CA VAL A 141 13.42 2.86 6.43
C VAL A 141 12.79 2.47 5.10
N ASP A 142 11.46 2.54 5.00
CA ASP A 142 10.74 2.31 3.76
C ASP A 142 10.84 3.55 2.85
N LEU A 143 11.98 3.66 2.19
CA LEU A 143 12.23 4.71 1.22
C LEU A 143 11.68 4.36 -0.18
N TRP A 144 11.25 3.12 -0.40
CA TRP A 144 10.62 2.73 -1.65
C TRP A 144 9.21 3.33 -1.78
N ASN A 145 8.36 3.17 -0.74
CA ASN A 145 6.98 3.67 -0.75
C ASN A 145 6.86 5.18 -0.54
N VAL A 146 7.94 5.94 -0.73
CA VAL A 146 7.87 7.40 -0.88
C VAL A 146 6.93 7.78 -2.04
N TRP A 147 6.79 6.92 -3.07
CA TRP A 147 5.89 7.17 -4.19
C TRP A 147 4.42 7.41 -3.77
N GLY A 148 3.93 6.76 -2.72
CA GLY A 148 2.58 7.01 -2.20
C GLY A 148 2.39 8.45 -1.69
N LYS A 149 3.44 9.08 -1.12
CA LYS A 149 3.47 10.50 -0.71
C LYS A 149 3.61 11.41 -1.93
N ILE A 150 4.43 10.98 -2.91
CA ILE A 150 4.56 11.70 -4.19
C ILE A 150 3.22 11.72 -4.91
N LEU A 151 2.48 10.60 -4.96
CA LEU A 151 1.16 10.55 -5.56
C LEU A 151 0.19 11.56 -4.91
N THR A 152 0.14 11.61 -3.56
CA THR A 152 -0.68 12.61 -2.86
C THR A 152 -0.25 14.03 -3.19
N ALA A 153 1.06 14.30 -3.14
CA ALA A 153 1.61 15.62 -3.47
C ALA A 153 1.28 16.03 -4.91
N THR A 154 1.41 15.10 -5.84
CA THR A 154 1.14 15.35 -7.26
C THR A 154 -0.34 15.60 -7.52
N LEU A 155 -1.24 14.78 -6.92
CA LEU A 155 -2.68 15.01 -7.02
C LEU A 155 -3.07 16.40 -6.50
N VAL A 156 -2.55 16.81 -5.33
CA VAL A 156 -2.78 18.15 -4.78
C VAL A 156 -2.21 19.23 -5.73
N ALA A 157 -0.98 19.05 -6.22
CA ALA A 157 -0.37 20.03 -7.13
C ALA A 157 -1.13 20.16 -8.46
N TYR A 158 -1.64 19.07 -9.02
CA TYR A 158 -2.41 19.08 -10.26
C TYR A 158 -3.80 19.70 -10.12
N ILE A 159 -4.48 19.46 -8.99
CA ILE A 159 -5.81 20.04 -8.74
C ILE A 159 -5.72 21.50 -8.38
N THR A 160 -4.73 21.90 -7.54
CA THR A 160 -4.61 23.28 -7.05
C THR A 160 -3.77 24.19 -7.94
N GLY A 161 -2.98 23.63 -8.86
CA GLY A 161 -1.95 24.35 -9.59
C GLY A 161 -0.76 24.82 -8.72
N ASN A 162 -0.64 24.33 -7.47
CA ASN A 162 0.35 24.79 -6.49
C ASN A 162 1.23 23.66 -5.96
N ILE A 163 2.50 23.65 -6.38
CA ILE A 163 3.49 22.64 -5.98
C ILE A 163 3.77 22.67 -4.47
N ALA A 164 3.78 23.85 -3.84
CA ALA A 164 4.03 23.97 -2.40
C ALA A 164 2.92 23.29 -1.58
N PHE A 165 1.67 23.40 -2.00
CA PHE A 165 0.56 22.69 -1.38
C PHE A 165 0.74 21.17 -1.49
N GLY A 166 1.24 20.68 -2.63
CA GLY A 166 1.61 19.28 -2.79
C GLY A 166 2.62 18.81 -1.73
N PHE A 167 3.73 19.55 -1.54
CA PHE A 167 4.72 19.20 -0.53
C PHE A 167 4.19 19.29 0.89
N ILE A 168 3.32 20.25 1.21
CA ILE A 168 2.68 20.35 2.52
C ILE A 168 1.78 19.13 2.76
N ALA A 169 0.97 18.73 1.78
CA ALA A 169 0.13 17.54 1.88
C ALA A 169 0.97 16.26 2.07
N GLY A 170 2.07 16.13 1.32
CA GLY A 170 3.03 15.03 1.49
C GLY A 170 3.66 15.02 2.88
N ALA A 171 4.04 16.19 3.43
CA ALA A 171 4.59 16.31 4.78
C ALA A 171 3.58 15.89 5.86
N ILE A 172 2.32 16.31 5.73
CA ILE A 172 1.22 15.88 6.62
C ILE A 172 1.08 14.36 6.58
N GLN A 173 1.06 13.77 5.38
CA GLN A 173 0.97 12.31 5.22
C GLN A 173 2.13 11.59 5.92
N ILE A 174 3.38 12.05 5.74
CA ILE A 174 4.57 11.46 6.38
C ILE A 174 4.42 11.47 7.90
N ILE A 175 3.99 12.58 8.49
CA ILE A 175 3.79 12.72 9.94
C ILE A 175 2.74 11.72 10.43
N LEU A 176 1.61 11.64 9.74
CA LEU A 176 0.51 10.73 10.12
C LEU A 176 0.89 9.27 9.97
N GLU A 177 1.67 8.90 8.96
CA GLU A 177 2.17 7.53 8.78
C GLU A 177 3.11 7.09 9.91
N LEU A 178 3.99 7.99 10.37
CA LEU A 178 4.88 7.71 11.51
C LEU A 178 4.08 7.48 12.79
N ILE A 179 3.09 8.34 13.07
CA ILE A 179 2.20 8.20 14.22
C ILE A 179 1.38 6.91 14.10
N SER A 180 0.84 6.61 12.91
CA SER A 180 0.12 5.36 12.65
C SER A 180 1.01 4.13 12.89
N GLY A 181 2.27 4.18 12.45
CA GLY A 181 3.27 3.14 12.69
C GLY A 181 3.48 2.86 14.18
N ASP A 182 3.58 3.90 15.01
CA ASP A 182 3.68 3.75 16.46
C ASP A 182 2.41 3.08 17.05
N LEU A 183 1.23 3.51 16.59
CA LEU A 183 -0.06 2.99 17.08
C LEU A 183 -0.25 1.50 16.81
N ILE A 184 0.14 1.05 15.62
CA ILE A 184 -0.12 -0.34 15.20
C ILE A 184 1.00 -1.31 15.58
N GLN A 185 2.14 -0.84 16.06
CA GLN A 185 3.34 -1.63 16.31
C GLN A 185 3.07 -2.91 17.13
N LYS A 186 2.37 -2.77 18.26
CA LYS A 186 2.03 -3.91 19.13
C LYS A 186 1.18 -4.94 18.38
N ARG A 187 0.21 -4.49 17.60
CA ARG A 187 -0.67 -5.37 16.80
C ARG A 187 0.07 -6.01 15.63
N CYS A 188 1.03 -5.29 15.02
CA CYS A 188 1.93 -5.86 14.02
C CYS A 188 2.72 -7.03 14.61
N TYR A 189 3.30 -6.85 15.81
CA TYR A 189 3.99 -7.93 16.51
C TYR A 189 3.05 -9.09 16.87
N GLU A 190 1.85 -8.80 17.39
CA GLU A 190 0.85 -9.83 17.72
C GLU A 190 0.47 -10.65 16.47
N ALA A 191 0.35 -10.01 15.31
CA ALA A 191 -0.03 -10.67 14.06
C ALA A 191 1.11 -11.47 13.42
N THR A 192 2.33 -10.91 13.36
CA THR A 192 3.44 -11.44 12.56
C THR A 192 4.49 -12.18 13.38
N LYS A 193 4.57 -11.91 14.68
CA LYS A 193 5.63 -12.35 15.63
C LYS A 193 7.02 -11.83 15.28
N ILE A 194 7.14 -10.79 14.45
CA ILE A 194 8.41 -10.13 14.13
C ILE A 194 8.66 -9.01 15.13
N PRO A 195 9.69 -9.11 16.00
CA PRO A 195 9.94 -8.10 17.04
C PRO A 195 10.56 -6.84 16.44
N GLY A 196 10.29 -5.67 17.07
CA GLY A 196 10.95 -4.41 16.75
C GLY A 196 10.62 -3.83 15.36
N VAL A 197 9.54 -4.30 14.72
CA VAL A 197 9.09 -3.87 13.40
C VAL A 197 7.67 -3.31 13.47
N THR A 198 7.41 -2.29 12.68
CA THR A 198 6.06 -1.76 12.43
C THR A 198 5.90 -1.46 10.94
N CYS A 199 4.68 -1.09 10.53
CA CYS A 199 4.40 -0.72 9.15
C CYS A 199 4.17 0.78 9.04
N THR A 200 4.87 1.43 8.08
CA THR A 200 4.74 2.86 7.79
C THR A 200 4.13 3.09 6.39
N HIS A 201 3.41 2.12 5.88
CA HIS A 201 2.77 2.18 4.58
C HIS A 201 1.49 3.05 4.64
N PRO A 202 1.20 3.88 3.60
CA PRO A 202 0.02 4.76 3.54
C PRO A 202 -1.32 4.08 3.83
N MET A 203 -1.46 2.79 3.48
CA MET A 203 -2.71 2.03 3.70
C MET A 203 -3.21 2.09 5.15
N PHE A 204 -2.30 2.22 6.12
CA PHE A 204 -2.66 2.27 7.55
C PHE A 204 -3.29 3.61 7.97
N LEU A 205 -3.24 4.64 7.12
CA LEU A 205 -4.02 5.86 7.33
C LEU A 205 -5.53 5.64 7.17
N GLN A 206 -5.96 4.50 6.61
CA GLN A 206 -7.37 4.10 6.65
C GLN A 206 -7.80 3.57 8.03
N GLY A 207 -6.82 3.25 8.90
CA GLY A 207 -7.06 2.70 10.24
C GLY A 207 -8.18 3.39 11.03
N PRO A 208 -8.25 4.73 11.11
CA PRO A 208 -9.32 5.45 11.81
C PRO A 208 -10.74 5.12 11.29
N ILE A 209 -10.89 5.03 9.99
CA ILE A 209 -12.20 4.70 9.35
C ILE A 209 -12.56 3.24 9.62
N LEU A 210 -11.62 2.32 9.43
CA LEU A 210 -11.85 0.90 9.72
C LEU A 210 -12.11 0.66 11.21
N PHE A 211 -11.47 1.44 12.08
CA PHE A 211 -11.74 1.41 13.52
C PHE A 211 -13.17 1.86 13.85
N LEU A 212 -13.64 2.96 13.23
CA LEU A 212 -15.04 3.39 13.36
C LEU A 212 -16.01 2.30 12.90
N ILE A 213 -15.78 1.72 11.70
CA ILE A 213 -16.61 0.62 11.20
C ILE A 213 -16.60 -0.56 12.19
N ASN A 214 -15.42 -0.94 12.69
CA ASN A 214 -15.31 -2.02 13.66
C ASN A 214 -16.07 -1.73 14.96
N ARG A 215 -16.11 -0.46 15.42
CA ARG A 215 -16.91 -0.04 16.58
C ARG A 215 -18.40 -0.06 16.29
N ILE A 216 -18.82 0.30 15.09
CA ILE A 216 -20.22 0.17 14.65
C ILE A 216 -20.67 -1.30 14.66
N LEU A 217 -19.79 -2.21 14.24
CA LEU A 217 -20.10 -3.64 14.29
C LEU A 217 -20.35 -4.15 15.72
N ASP A 218 -19.81 -3.48 16.75
CA ASP A 218 -20.06 -3.85 18.16
C ASP A 218 -21.54 -3.73 18.56
N PHE A 219 -22.33 -2.93 17.84
CA PHE A 219 -23.78 -2.81 18.06
C PHE A 219 -24.59 -3.97 17.45
N ILE A 220 -23.98 -4.83 16.62
CA ILE A 220 -24.64 -6.00 16.04
C ILE A 220 -24.75 -7.09 17.11
N PRO A 221 -25.97 -7.53 17.52
CA PRO A 221 -26.13 -8.53 18.53
C PRO A 221 -25.38 -9.84 18.20
N GLY A 222 -24.56 -10.30 19.10
CA GLY A 222 -23.84 -11.57 18.93
C GLY A 222 -22.52 -11.49 18.18
N ILE A 223 -22.20 -10.40 17.45
CA ILE A 223 -20.95 -10.27 16.69
C ILE A 223 -19.71 -10.43 17.59
N ASN A 224 -19.77 -9.94 18.83
CA ASN A 224 -18.68 -10.04 19.81
C ASN A 224 -18.43 -11.47 20.31
N LYS A 225 -19.40 -12.39 20.10
CA LYS A 225 -19.26 -13.81 20.43
C LYS A 225 -18.63 -14.61 19.29
N VAL A 226 -18.56 -14.04 18.10
CA VAL A 226 -17.98 -14.67 16.91
C VAL A 226 -16.51 -14.28 16.85
N ASN A 227 -15.64 -15.18 17.27
CA ASN A 227 -14.20 -15.03 17.14
C ASN A 227 -13.67 -16.15 16.25
N ILE A 228 -13.50 -15.87 14.98
CA ILE A 228 -13.02 -16.80 13.96
C ILE A 228 -11.76 -16.21 13.34
N ASP A 229 -10.62 -16.81 13.63
CA ASP A 229 -9.38 -16.63 12.86
C ASP A 229 -9.22 -17.77 11.84
N ALA A 230 -8.16 -17.72 11.02
CA ALA A 230 -7.93 -18.75 10.01
C ALA A 230 -7.76 -20.14 10.61
N ASN A 231 -7.15 -20.26 11.80
CA ASN A 231 -6.97 -21.55 12.50
C ASN A 231 -8.31 -22.07 13.07
N GLU A 232 -9.12 -21.17 13.63
CA GLU A 232 -10.45 -21.53 14.14
C GLU A 232 -11.38 -21.91 12.98
N LEU A 233 -11.33 -21.20 11.86
CA LEU A 233 -12.07 -21.56 10.64
C LEU A 233 -11.70 -22.98 10.19
N LYS A 234 -10.41 -23.28 10.12
CA LYS A 234 -9.89 -24.61 9.78
C LYS A 234 -10.43 -25.70 10.72
N LYS A 235 -10.48 -25.46 12.02
CA LYS A 235 -11.04 -26.43 12.99
C LYS A 235 -12.54 -26.67 12.80
N ARG A 236 -13.31 -25.61 12.44
CA ARG A 236 -14.77 -25.69 12.30
C ARG A 236 -15.21 -26.35 11.00
N ILE A 237 -14.55 -26.04 9.91
CA ILE A 237 -14.94 -26.49 8.56
C ILE A 237 -13.97 -27.54 7.97
N GLY A 238 -13.01 -27.99 8.76
CA GLY A 238 -12.05 -29.03 8.36
C GLY A 238 -11.27 -28.67 7.11
N ILE A 239 -11.28 -29.53 6.11
CA ILE A 239 -10.55 -29.35 4.86
C ILE A 239 -10.91 -28.02 4.13
N PHE A 240 -12.13 -27.54 4.27
CA PHE A 240 -12.59 -26.28 3.67
C PHE A 240 -11.98 -25.05 4.33
N GLY A 241 -11.34 -25.16 5.50
CA GLY A 241 -10.58 -24.10 6.14
C GLY A 241 -9.10 -24.05 5.75
N GLU A 242 -8.64 -24.98 4.91
CA GLU A 242 -7.28 -24.96 4.38
C GLU A 242 -7.16 -23.87 3.31
N ASN A 243 -6.08 -23.08 3.35
CA ASN A 243 -5.83 -22.00 2.41
C ASN A 243 -5.90 -22.46 0.95
N SER A 244 -5.35 -23.63 0.64
CA SER A 244 -5.39 -24.21 -0.69
C SER A 244 -6.81 -24.52 -1.15
N VAL A 245 -7.64 -25.08 -0.27
CA VAL A 245 -9.03 -25.42 -0.60
C VAL A 245 -9.87 -24.17 -0.76
N MET A 246 -9.71 -23.17 0.12
CA MET A 246 -10.37 -21.88 -0.03
C MET A 246 -9.96 -21.19 -1.34
N GLY A 247 -8.67 -21.15 -1.66
CA GLY A 247 -8.16 -20.60 -2.91
C GLY A 247 -8.72 -21.33 -4.13
N PHE A 248 -8.80 -22.67 -4.07
CA PHE A 248 -9.37 -23.50 -5.16
C PHE A 248 -10.86 -23.17 -5.38
N ILE A 249 -11.64 -23.11 -4.31
CA ILE A 249 -13.08 -22.82 -4.41
C ILE A 249 -13.31 -21.42 -4.95
N VAL A 250 -12.63 -20.40 -4.41
CA VAL A 250 -12.86 -19.00 -4.82
C VAL A 250 -12.34 -18.75 -6.22
N GLY A 251 -11.15 -19.25 -6.58
CA GLY A 251 -10.61 -19.15 -7.95
C GLY A 251 -11.51 -19.83 -8.99
N GLY A 252 -12.02 -21.02 -8.65
CA GLY A 252 -12.98 -21.74 -9.48
C GLY A 252 -14.31 -21.01 -9.63
N LEU A 253 -14.83 -20.41 -8.56
CA LEU A 253 -16.07 -19.62 -8.58
C LEU A 253 -15.94 -18.39 -9.48
N ILE A 254 -14.85 -17.64 -9.39
CA ILE A 254 -14.60 -16.47 -10.24
C ILE A 254 -14.56 -16.88 -11.72
N ALA A 255 -13.81 -17.94 -12.05
CA ALA A 255 -13.72 -18.44 -13.42
C ALA A 255 -15.07 -18.97 -13.94
N PHE A 256 -15.84 -19.66 -13.10
CA PHE A 256 -17.20 -20.11 -13.44
C PHE A 256 -18.14 -18.92 -13.73
N LEU A 257 -18.14 -17.91 -12.88
CA LEU A 257 -18.93 -16.68 -13.06
C LEU A 257 -18.47 -15.90 -14.30
N GLY A 258 -17.16 -15.93 -14.63
CA GLY A 258 -16.59 -15.40 -15.86
C GLY A 258 -16.99 -16.17 -17.12
N GLY A 259 -17.63 -17.35 -16.97
CA GLY A 259 -18.13 -18.17 -18.09
C GLY A 259 -17.07 -19.05 -18.74
N TYR A 260 -16.03 -19.38 -18.01
CA TYR A 260 -14.95 -20.25 -18.47
C TYR A 260 -15.45 -21.70 -18.64
N ALA A 261 -14.83 -22.45 -19.54
CA ALA A 261 -15.07 -23.89 -19.64
C ALA A 261 -14.44 -24.62 -18.43
N ILE A 262 -14.90 -25.85 -18.19
CA ILE A 262 -14.50 -26.65 -17.01
C ILE A 262 -12.96 -26.76 -16.87
N LYS A 263 -12.25 -26.90 -17.97
CA LYS A 263 -10.78 -27.00 -17.95
C LYS A 263 -10.14 -25.73 -17.45
N GLU A 264 -10.54 -24.57 -17.92
CA GLU A 264 -10.04 -23.26 -17.51
C GLU A 264 -10.44 -22.92 -16.07
N ILE A 265 -11.65 -23.32 -15.63
CA ILE A 265 -12.10 -23.23 -14.24
C ILE A 265 -11.13 -23.97 -13.31
N LEU A 266 -10.81 -25.24 -13.65
CA LEU A 266 -9.92 -26.05 -12.83
C LEU A 266 -8.48 -25.51 -12.82
N ILE A 267 -7.98 -24.96 -13.93
CA ILE A 267 -6.66 -24.34 -14.02
C ILE A 267 -6.60 -23.10 -13.15
N THR A 268 -7.58 -22.21 -13.26
CA THR A 268 -7.66 -20.97 -12.44
C THR A 268 -7.78 -21.33 -10.95
N ALA A 269 -8.65 -22.26 -10.60
CA ALA A 269 -8.83 -22.75 -9.23
C ALA A 269 -7.50 -23.26 -8.63
N MET A 270 -6.77 -24.09 -9.40
CA MET A 270 -5.48 -24.64 -8.96
C MET A 270 -4.40 -23.54 -8.85
N SER A 271 -4.39 -22.56 -9.74
CA SER A 271 -3.45 -21.44 -9.68
C SER A 271 -3.64 -20.59 -8.43
N VAL A 272 -4.89 -20.27 -8.07
CA VAL A 272 -5.22 -19.53 -6.85
C VAL A 272 -4.86 -20.33 -5.60
N ALA A 273 -5.19 -21.62 -5.57
CA ALA A 273 -4.79 -22.53 -4.50
C ALA A 273 -3.27 -22.57 -4.29
N THR A 274 -2.53 -22.61 -5.40
CA THR A 274 -1.05 -22.60 -5.37
C THR A 274 -0.53 -21.29 -4.78
N ALA A 275 -1.03 -20.14 -5.23
CA ALA A 275 -0.64 -18.84 -4.68
C ALA A 275 -0.89 -18.74 -3.17
N MET A 276 -2.06 -19.21 -2.70
CA MET A 276 -2.42 -19.22 -1.28
C MET A 276 -1.48 -20.04 -0.39
N ILE A 277 -0.80 -21.04 -0.94
CA ILE A 277 0.24 -21.81 -0.23
C ILE A 277 1.60 -21.10 -0.31
N LEU A 278 1.94 -20.54 -1.47
CA LEU A 278 3.24 -19.91 -1.67
C LEU A 278 3.41 -18.61 -0.86
N PHE A 279 2.36 -17.81 -0.68
CA PHE A 279 2.43 -16.56 0.08
C PHE A 279 3.03 -16.72 1.47
N PRO A 280 2.50 -17.57 2.36
CA PRO A 280 3.08 -17.78 3.68
C PRO A 280 4.51 -18.33 3.65
N MET A 281 4.85 -19.14 2.63
CA MET A 281 6.20 -19.69 2.48
C MET A 281 7.22 -18.58 2.17
N VAL A 282 6.90 -17.69 1.23
CA VAL A 282 7.76 -16.55 0.89
C VAL A 282 7.83 -15.55 2.05
N ALA A 283 6.71 -15.31 2.74
CA ALA A 283 6.67 -14.37 3.86
C ALA A 283 7.58 -14.77 5.03
N LYS A 284 7.88 -16.06 5.22
CA LYS A 284 8.86 -16.51 6.22
C LYS A 284 10.27 -15.95 5.94
N LEU A 285 10.62 -15.70 4.68
CA LEU A 285 11.91 -15.10 4.32
C LEU A 285 12.02 -13.65 4.81
N PHE A 286 10.92 -12.89 4.83
CA PHE A 286 10.90 -11.54 5.44
C PHE A 286 11.27 -11.60 6.92
N MET A 287 10.69 -12.54 7.67
CA MET A 287 11.03 -12.72 9.08
C MET A 287 12.51 -13.06 9.28
N GLN A 288 13.05 -13.98 8.45
CA GLN A 288 14.47 -14.37 8.53
C GLN A 288 15.42 -13.21 8.20
N ALA A 289 15.03 -12.32 7.28
CA ALA A 289 15.79 -11.15 6.91
C ALA A 289 15.71 -10.03 7.95
N LEU A 290 14.50 -9.73 8.43
CA LEU A 290 14.21 -8.53 9.22
C LEU A 290 14.53 -8.69 10.71
N ALA A 291 14.29 -9.87 11.30
CA ALA A 291 14.51 -10.07 12.73
C ALA A 291 15.96 -9.74 13.17
N PRO A 292 17.02 -10.20 12.48
CA PRO A 292 18.40 -9.86 12.89
C PRO A 292 18.70 -8.36 12.82
N ILE A 293 18.10 -7.63 11.87
CA ILE A 293 18.29 -6.20 11.69
C ILE A 293 17.54 -5.43 12.77
N ALA A 294 16.30 -5.81 13.04
CA ALA A 294 15.47 -5.22 14.10
C ALA A 294 16.12 -5.40 15.48
N ASP A 295 16.65 -6.60 15.77
CA ASP A 295 17.37 -6.88 17.02
C ASP A 295 18.63 -6.00 17.17
N ALA A 296 19.42 -5.88 16.09
CA ALA A 296 20.62 -5.05 16.10
C ALA A 296 20.29 -3.55 16.24
N ALA A 297 19.26 -3.08 15.53
CA ALA A 297 18.78 -1.71 15.63
C ALA A 297 18.26 -1.41 17.04
N GLY A 298 17.43 -2.30 17.61
CA GLY A 298 16.92 -2.19 18.98
C GLY A 298 18.06 -2.14 20.02
N ALA A 299 19.04 -3.02 19.91
CA ALA A 299 20.21 -3.04 20.81
C ALA A 299 21.04 -1.74 20.70
N PHE A 300 21.31 -1.27 19.47
CA PHE A 300 22.03 -0.03 19.21
C PHE A 300 21.29 1.17 19.78
N MET A 301 19.99 1.29 19.52
CA MET A 301 19.17 2.40 20.00
C MET A 301 19.06 2.41 21.54
N LYS A 302 18.89 1.25 22.19
CA LYS A 302 18.92 1.13 23.66
C LYS A 302 20.26 1.58 24.24
N SER A 303 21.36 1.34 23.56
CA SER A 303 22.71 1.79 23.99
C SER A 303 22.89 3.30 23.89
N LYS A 304 22.25 3.97 22.95
CA LYS A 304 22.37 5.40 22.67
C LYS A 304 21.31 6.26 23.35
N PHE A 305 20.09 5.75 23.43
CA PHE A 305 18.93 6.45 23.93
C PHE A 305 18.31 5.66 25.09
N LYS A 306 18.91 5.79 26.26
CA LYS A 306 18.47 5.06 27.47
C LYS A 306 16.96 5.25 27.72
N GLY A 307 16.24 4.16 27.92
CA GLY A 307 14.84 4.16 28.36
C GLY A 307 13.81 4.35 27.25
N ARG A 308 14.16 4.17 25.98
CA ARG A 308 13.24 4.31 24.85
C ARG A 308 13.30 3.10 23.90
N ASP A 309 12.15 2.56 23.58
CA ASP A 309 12.02 1.53 22.54
C ASP A 309 11.84 2.18 21.16
N PHE A 310 12.52 1.63 20.16
CA PHE A 310 12.45 2.07 18.77
C PHE A 310 12.01 0.92 17.91
N TYR A 311 11.26 1.26 16.84
CA TYR A 311 10.76 0.31 15.86
C TYR A 311 11.30 0.68 14.48
N VAL A 312 11.52 -0.33 13.66
CA VAL A 312 11.86 -0.15 12.24
C VAL A 312 10.57 -0.13 11.43
N GLY A 313 10.27 0.99 10.81
CA GLY A 313 9.13 1.15 9.92
C GLY A 313 9.44 0.58 8.54
N LEU A 314 8.62 -0.35 8.08
CA LEU A 314 8.78 -1.10 6.84
C LEU A 314 7.51 -1.07 6.00
N ASP A 315 7.64 -1.54 4.77
CA ASP A 315 6.54 -1.88 3.88
C ASP A 315 5.73 -3.09 4.39
N TRP A 316 4.46 -3.17 3.99
CA TRP A 316 3.48 -4.17 4.42
C TRP A 316 3.82 -5.65 4.09
N PRO A 317 4.65 -6.04 3.08
CA PRO A 317 4.83 -7.44 2.68
C PRO A 317 5.26 -8.39 3.81
N PHE A 318 5.84 -7.88 4.90
CA PHE A 318 6.14 -8.73 6.06
C PHE A 318 4.86 -9.28 6.75
N MET A 319 3.69 -8.65 6.52
CA MET A 319 2.38 -9.13 6.98
C MET A 319 1.75 -10.15 6.02
N ALA A 320 2.27 -10.27 4.80
CA ALA A 320 1.74 -11.19 3.79
C ALA A 320 1.80 -12.67 4.19
N GLY A 321 2.54 -13.00 5.27
CA GLY A 321 2.52 -14.32 5.90
C GLY A 321 1.25 -14.66 6.66
N CYS A 322 0.40 -13.66 6.93
CA CYS A 322 -0.88 -13.87 7.61
C CYS A 322 -1.92 -14.34 6.60
N SER A 323 -2.41 -15.57 6.77
CA SER A 323 -3.39 -16.17 5.86
C SER A 323 -4.71 -15.40 5.81
N GLU A 324 -5.07 -14.73 6.89
CA GLU A 324 -6.27 -13.91 7.01
C GLU A 324 -6.33 -12.80 5.95
N VAL A 325 -5.19 -12.20 5.62
CA VAL A 325 -5.06 -11.17 4.57
C VAL A 325 -5.57 -11.72 3.23
N TRP A 326 -5.09 -12.90 2.86
CA TRP A 326 -5.40 -13.50 1.56
C TRP A 326 -6.78 -14.11 1.49
N VAL A 327 -7.22 -14.79 2.56
CA VAL A 327 -8.59 -15.34 2.61
C VAL A 327 -9.61 -14.24 2.36
N ILE A 328 -9.47 -13.09 3.03
CA ILE A 328 -10.41 -11.99 2.86
C ILE A 328 -10.24 -11.32 1.50
N ALA A 329 -9.00 -11.03 1.06
CA ALA A 329 -8.76 -10.38 -0.22
C ALA A 329 -9.34 -11.16 -1.41
N ILE A 330 -9.27 -12.50 -1.37
CA ILE A 330 -9.81 -13.35 -2.46
C ILE A 330 -11.34 -13.44 -2.37
N VAL A 331 -11.90 -13.62 -1.16
CA VAL A 331 -13.36 -13.69 -0.98
C VAL A 331 -14.04 -12.36 -1.36
N LEU A 332 -13.34 -11.24 -1.26
CA LEU A 332 -13.85 -9.93 -1.65
C LEU A 332 -13.98 -9.78 -3.17
N VAL A 333 -13.21 -10.48 -3.99
CA VAL A 333 -13.17 -10.28 -5.45
C VAL A 333 -14.58 -10.27 -6.09
N PRO A 334 -15.44 -11.29 -5.92
CA PRO A 334 -16.78 -11.25 -6.50
C PRO A 334 -17.65 -10.10 -5.93
N ILE A 335 -17.41 -9.73 -4.67
CA ILE A 335 -18.16 -8.64 -4.02
C ILE A 335 -17.73 -7.28 -4.57
N GLU A 336 -16.44 -7.08 -4.78
CA GLU A 336 -15.88 -5.86 -5.37
C GLU A 336 -16.41 -5.64 -6.79
N LEU A 337 -16.53 -6.71 -7.58
CA LEU A 337 -17.15 -6.66 -8.90
C LEU A 337 -18.65 -6.30 -8.82
N ILE A 338 -19.40 -6.92 -7.92
CA ILE A 338 -20.82 -6.59 -7.71
C ILE A 338 -20.94 -5.13 -7.26
N LEU A 339 -20.11 -4.68 -6.31
CA LEU A 339 -20.14 -3.30 -5.85
C LEU A 339 -19.75 -2.31 -6.95
N ALA A 340 -18.78 -2.65 -7.82
CA ALA A 340 -18.40 -1.83 -8.96
C ALA A 340 -19.59 -1.64 -9.92
N VAL A 341 -20.35 -2.72 -10.19
CA VAL A 341 -21.57 -2.70 -11.00
C VAL A 341 -22.67 -1.84 -10.34
N VAL A 342 -22.99 -2.11 -9.08
CA VAL A 342 -24.06 -1.39 -8.34
C VAL A 342 -23.74 0.10 -8.25
N LEU A 343 -22.49 0.45 -7.89
CA LEU A 343 -22.09 1.85 -7.80
C LEU A 343 -22.06 2.53 -9.17
N SER A 344 -21.77 1.81 -10.25
CA SER A 344 -21.85 2.34 -11.60
C SER A 344 -23.30 2.68 -11.99
N GLN A 345 -24.25 1.81 -11.68
CA GLN A 345 -25.69 2.09 -11.90
C GLN A 345 -26.18 3.29 -11.10
N LEU A 346 -25.54 3.58 -9.95
CA LEU A 346 -25.82 4.76 -9.14
C LEU A 346 -25.08 6.03 -9.61
N GLY A 347 -24.26 5.93 -10.67
CA GLY A 347 -23.43 7.04 -11.17
C GLY A 347 -22.24 7.39 -10.27
N LEU A 348 -21.85 6.50 -9.33
CA LEU A 348 -20.80 6.73 -8.35
C LEU A 348 -19.46 6.07 -8.73
N ASN A 349 -19.48 5.16 -9.70
CA ASN A 349 -18.27 4.43 -10.15
C ASN A 349 -18.20 4.34 -11.67
N THR A 350 -17.04 4.63 -12.22
CA THR A 350 -16.72 4.44 -13.65
C THR A 350 -15.51 3.51 -13.83
N LEU A 351 -14.98 2.95 -12.74
CA LEU A 351 -13.78 2.12 -12.74
C LEU A 351 -14.13 0.64 -12.95
N ILE A 352 -13.38 -0.01 -13.86
CA ILE A 352 -13.32 -1.46 -13.97
C ILE A 352 -12.17 -1.97 -13.10
N PRO A 353 -12.43 -2.69 -11.99
CA PRO A 353 -11.38 -3.26 -11.15
C PRO A 353 -10.76 -4.48 -11.85
N LEU A 354 -9.54 -4.35 -12.36
CA LEU A 354 -8.84 -5.40 -13.10
C LEU A 354 -7.50 -5.77 -12.45
N ALA A 355 -6.51 -4.88 -12.57
CA ALA A 355 -5.16 -5.18 -12.11
C ALA A 355 -5.02 -5.23 -10.58
N SER A 356 -5.92 -4.57 -9.87
CA SER A 356 -5.95 -4.50 -8.40
C SER A 356 -7.15 -5.20 -7.78
N ILE A 357 -7.76 -6.15 -8.51
CA ILE A 357 -8.99 -6.85 -8.09
C ILE A 357 -8.80 -7.61 -6.76
N ILE A 358 -7.58 -8.00 -6.41
CA ILE A 358 -7.27 -8.58 -5.11
C ILE A 358 -6.78 -7.45 -4.20
N ASN A 359 -7.66 -6.91 -3.38
CA ASN A 359 -7.41 -5.70 -2.60
C ASN A 359 -6.52 -5.97 -1.38
N VAL A 360 -5.22 -6.06 -1.63
CA VAL A 360 -4.19 -6.22 -0.59
C VAL A 360 -3.86 -4.92 0.16
N VAL A 361 -4.42 -3.79 -0.25
CA VAL A 361 -4.27 -2.51 0.46
C VAL A 361 -5.28 -2.38 1.60
N LEU A 362 -6.47 -2.95 1.45
CA LEU A 362 -7.52 -2.92 2.46
C LEU A 362 -7.33 -3.99 3.55
N THR A 363 -6.92 -5.20 3.17
CA THR A 363 -6.99 -6.36 4.08
C THR A 363 -5.95 -6.37 5.21
N PRO A 364 -4.70 -5.89 5.08
CA PRO A 364 -3.79 -5.78 6.21
C PRO A 364 -4.24 -4.78 7.28
N PRO A 365 -4.69 -3.54 6.97
CA PRO A 365 -5.29 -2.66 7.97
C PRO A 365 -6.53 -3.27 8.63
N ALA A 366 -7.43 -3.90 7.85
CA ALA A 366 -8.60 -4.59 8.40
C ALA A 366 -8.20 -5.73 9.37
N MET A 367 -7.14 -6.48 9.06
CA MET A 367 -6.59 -7.52 9.93
C MET A 367 -6.09 -6.94 11.27
N ILE A 368 -5.35 -5.83 11.22
CA ILE A 368 -4.84 -5.16 12.43
C ILE A 368 -5.99 -4.64 13.29
N ILE A 369 -7.02 -4.02 12.69
CA ILE A 369 -8.19 -3.50 13.39
C ILE A 369 -9.05 -4.61 13.97
N ALA A 370 -9.35 -5.62 13.17
CA ALA A 370 -10.20 -6.76 13.57
C ALA A 370 -9.46 -7.80 14.43
N ARG A 371 -8.16 -7.62 14.70
CA ARG A 371 -7.33 -8.59 15.46
C ARG A 371 -7.43 -10.01 14.89
N LYS A 372 -7.29 -10.14 13.56
CA LYS A 372 -7.37 -11.40 12.80
C LYS A 372 -8.74 -12.09 12.81
N ASN A 373 -9.80 -11.47 13.33
CA ASN A 373 -11.14 -12.03 13.26
C ASN A 373 -11.68 -11.93 11.83
N LEU A 374 -11.78 -13.05 11.12
CA LEU A 374 -12.18 -13.13 9.72
C LEU A 374 -13.55 -12.54 9.42
N VAL A 375 -14.53 -12.75 10.33
CA VAL A 375 -15.90 -12.23 10.15
C VAL A 375 -15.89 -10.71 10.20
N ARG A 376 -15.18 -10.14 11.19
CA ARG A 376 -15.04 -8.68 11.30
C ARG A 376 -14.25 -8.10 10.14
N MET A 377 -13.12 -8.75 9.75
CA MET A 377 -12.35 -8.33 8.57
C MET A 377 -13.23 -8.29 7.33
N PHE A 378 -14.01 -9.32 7.09
CA PHE A 378 -14.90 -9.41 5.93
C PHE A 378 -15.95 -8.28 5.92
N LEU A 379 -16.65 -8.07 7.04
CA LEU A 379 -17.67 -7.01 7.15
C LEU A 379 -17.06 -5.61 7.02
N ILE A 380 -15.93 -5.35 7.69
CA ILE A 380 -15.18 -4.10 7.58
C ILE A 380 -14.80 -3.85 6.11
N SER A 381 -14.28 -4.87 5.43
CA SER A 381 -13.81 -4.74 4.07
C SER A 381 -14.94 -4.49 3.07
N ILE A 382 -16.08 -5.16 3.20
CA ILE A 382 -17.27 -4.89 2.36
C ILE A 382 -17.72 -3.44 2.52
N ILE A 383 -17.82 -2.95 3.77
CA ILE A 383 -18.27 -1.59 4.06
C ILE A 383 -17.29 -0.54 3.55
N ALA A 384 -15.97 -0.84 3.58
CA ALA A 384 -14.94 0.08 3.13
C ALA A 384 -14.69 0.05 1.61
N THR A 385 -15.01 -1.04 0.89
CA THR A 385 -14.76 -1.17 -0.55
C THR A 385 -15.36 -0.05 -1.41
N PRO A 386 -16.57 0.46 -1.16
CA PRO A 386 -17.13 1.57 -1.93
C PRO A 386 -16.24 2.81 -1.97
N SER A 387 -15.54 3.14 -0.87
CA SER A 387 -14.67 4.32 -0.84
C SER A 387 -13.49 4.20 -1.80
N TYR A 388 -12.96 3.00 -2.01
CA TYR A 388 -11.91 2.73 -2.98
C TYR A 388 -12.39 2.98 -4.42
N LEU A 389 -13.54 2.43 -4.80
CA LEU A 389 -14.13 2.57 -6.13
C LEU A 389 -14.47 4.02 -6.44
N ILE A 390 -15.09 4.72 -5.49
CA ILE A 390 -15.48 6.13 -5.64
C ILE A 390 -14.23 7.02 -5.74
N ALA A 391 -13.25 6.87 -4.86
CA ALA A 391 -12.04 7.67 -4.89
C ALA A 391 -11.23 7.42 -6.17
N ALA A 392 -11.09 6.16 -6.59
CA ALA A 392 -10.41 5.80 -7.84
C ALA A 392 -11.11 6.42 -9.06
N THR A 393 -12.44 6.41 -9.09
CA THR A 393 -13.23 7.07 -10.14
C THR A 393 -12.96 8.57 -10.18
N GLN A 394 -12.97 9.23 -9.02
CA GLN A 394 -12.79 10.68 -8.93
C GLN A 394 -11.37 11.14 -9.25
N PHE A 395 -10.36 10.31 -8.97
CA PHE A 395 -8.97 10.60 -9.33
C PHE A 395 -8.59 10.22 -10.76
N ALA A 396 -9.44 9.47 -11.48
CA ALA A 396 -9.13 8.99 -12.81
C ALA A 396 -8.76 10.10 -13.81
N PRO A 397 -9.44 11.26 -13.90
CA PRO A 397 -9.06 12.34 -14.80
C PRO A 397 -7.66 12.92 -14.49
N GLN A 398 -7.35 13.11 -13.19
CA GLN A 398 -6.07 13.67 -12.74
C GLN A 398 -4.93 12.69 -13.00
N ILE A 399 -5.12 11.41 -12.68
CA ILE A 399 -4.12 10.37 -12.92
C ILE A 399 -3.86 10.22 -14.41
N THR A 400 -4.89 10.25 -15.25
CA THR A 400 -4.75 10.20 -16.72
C THR A 400 -3.96 11.42 -17.24
N LYS A 401 -4.27 12.61 -16.72
CA LYS A 401 -3.52 13.83 -17.06
C LYS A 401 -2.05 13.73 -16.63
N MET A 402 -1.78 13.27 -15.41
CA MET A 402 -0.42 13.04 -14.90
C MET A 402 0.34 12.06 -15.79
N ALA A 403 -0.30 10.94 -16.19
CA ALA A 403 0.30 9.95 -17.08
C ALA A 403 0.68 10.54 -18.45
N ALA A 404 -0.21 11.36 -19.03
CA ALA A 404 0.02 12.02 -20.29
C ALA A 404 1.14 13.09 -20.20
N ASP A 405 1.10 13.96 -19.18
CA ASP A 405 2.08 15.04 -18.98
C ASP A 405 3.49 14.50 -18.69
N THR A 406 3.59 13.31 -18.07
CA THR A 406 4.87 12.63 -17.81
C THR A 406 5.28 11.65 -18.90
N ASN A 407 4.46 11.48 -19.94
CA ASN A 407 4.67 10.52 -21.03
C ASN A 407 4.94 9.08 -20.56
N THR A 408 4.31 8.68 -19.46
CA THR A 408 4.51 7.35 -18.85
C THR A 408 3.52 6.31 -19.33
N LEU A 409 2.26 6.72 -19.55
CA LEU A 409 1.20 5.85 -20.01
C LEU A 409 0.17 6.67 -20.79
N HIS A 410 -0.36 6.09 -21.86
CA HIS A 410 -1.39 6.73 -22.68
C HIS A 410 -2.71 5.96 -22.52
N ALA A 411 -3.79 6.72 -22.25
CA ALA A 411 -5.14 6.19 -22.33
C ALA A 411 -5.65 6.28 -23.78
N GLU A 412 -6.50 5.35 -24.19
CA GLU A 412 -7.23 5.47 -25.44
C GLU A 412 -8.23 6.63 -25.38
N ALA A 413 -8.66 7.12 -26.55
CA ALA A 413 -9.59 8.23 -26.62
C ALA A 413 -10.91 7.89 -25.91
N GLY A 414 -11.30 8.70 -24.95
CA GLY A 414 -12.50 8.51 -24.13
C GLY A 414 -12.33 7.59 -22.90
N GLN A 415 -11.13 7.04 -22.71
CA GLN A 415 -10.80 6.23 -21.52
C GLN A 415 -9.97 7.01 -20.51
N PHE A 416 -10.09 6.61 -19.25
CA PHE A 416 -9.29 7.12 -18.15
C PHE A 416 -8.44 6.00 -17.55
N ILE A 417 -7.30 6.39 -16.97
CA ILE A 417 -6.41 5.51 -16.20
C ILE A 417 -6.65 5.80 -14.73
N SER A 418 -6.78 4.75 -13.92
CA SER A 418 -6.89 4.87 -12.48
C SER A 418 -6.31 3.66 -11.76
N TRP A 419 -6.47 3.63 -10.45
CA TRP A 419 -6.00 2.57 -9.59
C TRP A 419 -7.02 2.30 -8.48
N MET A 420 -7.62 1.10 -8.48
CA MET A 420 -8.63 0.76 -7.49
C MET A 420 -8.09 0.82 -6.06
N GLN A 421 -6.89 0.34 -5.83
CA GLN A 421 -6.29 0.28 -4.49
C GLN A 421 -5.69 1.60 -4.03
N VAL A 422 -6.35 2.73 -4.32
CA VAL A 422 -5.96 4.04 -3.79
C VAL A 422 -5.79 3.96 -2.28
N GLU A 423 -4.55 4.04 -1.82
CA GLU A 423 -4.21 3.89 -0.40
C GLU A 423 -4.90 4.94 0.45
N ALA A 424 -5.57 4.50 1.53
CA ALA A 424 -6.34 5.34 2.42
C ALA A 424 -7.27 6.33 1.67
N PRO A 425 -8.24 5.82 0.88
CA PRO A 425 -9.03 6.62 -0.05
C PRO A 425 -9.70 7.82 0.62
N GLU A 426 -10.22 7.67 1.82
CA GLU A 426 -10.91 8.74 2.55
C GLU A 426 -9.94 9.86 2.94
N PHE A 427 -8.74 9.52 3.43
CA PHE A 427 -7.71 10.51 3.74
C PHE A 427 -7.23 11.22 2.48
N ARG A 428 -6.83 10.45 1.45
CA ARG A 428 -6.26 11.00 0.22
C ARG A 428 -7.27 11.88 -0.51
N TRP A 429 -8.51 11.45 -0.59
CA TRP A 429 -9.58 12.23 -1.17
C TRP A 429 -9.80 13.54 -0.39
N SER A 430 -9.93 13.44 0.92
CA SER A 430 -10.19 14.60 1.78
C SER A 430 -9.08 15.63 1.73
N ILE A 431 -7.80 15.19 1.81
CA ILE A 431 -6.67 16.13 1.79
C ILE A 431 -6.53 16.83 0.43
N VAL A 432 -6.72 16.12 -0.67
CA VAL A 432 -6.64 16.68 -2.02
C VAL A 432 -7.71 17.74 -2.24
N HIS A 433 -8.96 17.45 -1.88
CA HIS A 433 -10.08 18.38 -2.02
C HIS A 433 -10.03 19.53 -0.99
N ALA A 434 -9.53 19.30 0.20
CA ALA A 434 -9.34 20.37 1.20
C ALA A 434 -8.33 21.41 0.71
N PHE A 435 -7.22 21.00 0.12
CA PHE A 435 -6.25 21.93 -0.47
C PHE A 435 -6.78 22.67 -1.69
N ASN A 436 -7.75 22.09 -2.41
CA ASN A 436 -8.48 22.76 -3.49
C ASN A 436 -9.50 23.81 -2.98
N GLY A 437 -9.76 23.86 -1.68
CA GLY A 437 -10.75 24.75 -1.07
C GLY A 437 -12.18 24.20 -1.09
N ASP A 438 -12.38 22.92 -1.44
CA ASP A 438 -13.68 22.29 -1.46
C ASP A 438 -14.19 22.07 -0.04
N LEU A 439 -15.40 22.55 0.26
CA LEU A 439 -16.00 22.41 1.59
C LEU A 439 -16.12 20.94 2.03
N THR A 440 -16.46 20.04 1.12
CA THR A 440 -16.56 18.61 1.40
C THR A 440 -15.22 17.99 1.75
N GLY A 441 -14.15 18.40 1.09
CA GLY A 441 -12.78 18.01 1.42
C GLY A 441 -12.34 18.52 2.80
N ILE A 442 -12.65 19.79 3.11
CA ILE A 442 -12.37 20.39 4.42
C ILE A 442 -13.12 19.65 5.53
N ILE A 443 -14.41 19.37 5.35
CA ILE A 443 -15.18 18.58 6.30
C ILE A 443 -14.59 17.17 6.43
N GLY A 444 -14.23 16.53 5.32
CA GLY A 444 -13.62 15.21 5.30
C GLY A 444 -12.33 15.14 6.11
N ILE A 445 -11.42 16.11 5.95
CA ILE A 445 -10.15 16.11 6.70
C ILE A 445 -10.37 16.41 8.19
N ILE A 446 -11.36 17.24 8.54
CA ILE A 446 -11.73 17.48 9.95
C ILE A 446 -12.27 16.19 10.58
N ILE A 447 -13.18 15.49 9.89
CA ILE A 447 -13.72 14.20 10.37
C ILE A 447 -12.57 13.19 10.51
N PHE A 448 -11.69 13.11 9.52
CA PHE A 448 -10.53 12.25 9.57
C PHE A 448 -9.64 12.56 10.78
N ALA A 449 -9.34 13.82 11.03
CA ALA A 449 -8.53 14.25 12.18
C ALA A 449 -9.17 13.87 13.53
N ILE A 450 -10.49 14.04 13.65
CA ILE A 450 -11.25 13.62 14.85
C ILE A 450 -11.17 12.11 15.04
N LEU A 451 -11.40 11.34 13.99
CA LEU A 451 -11.34 9.88 14.03
C LEU A 451 -9.91 9.38 14.30
N PHE A 452 -8.91 10.04 13.72
CA PHE A 452 -7.51 9.72 13.97
C PHE A 452 -7.14 9.98 15.43
N GLY A 453 -7.57 11.11 16.00
CA GLY A 453 -7.43 11.41 17.43
C GLY A 453 -8.12 10.37 18.31
N TRP A 454 -9.34 9.94 17.96
CA TRP A 454 -10.06 8.89 18.69
C TRP A 454 -9.39 7.51 18.54
N TYR A 455 -8.85 7.19 17.39
CA TYR A 455 -8.08 5.97 17.15
C TYR A 455 -6.76 5.96 17.95
N PHE A 456 -6.20 7.15 18.19
CA PHE A 456 -4.97 7.33 18.99
C PHE A 456 -5.20 7.11 20.50
N LEU A 457 -6.38 7.47 21.04
CA LEU A 457 -6.75 7.30 22.45
C LEU A 457 -7.19 5.86 22.78
#